data_50403e70ab238a5fda8c860fed36220d
#
_entry.id   50403e70ab238a5fda8c860fed36220d
#
_cell.length_a   1.000
_cell.length_b   1.000
_cell.length_c   1.000
_cell.angle_alpha   90.00
_cell.angle_beta   90.00
_cell.angle_gamma   90.00
#
_symmetry.space_group_name_H-M   'P 1'
#
loop_
_entity.id
_entity.type
_entity.pdbx_description
1 polymer ?
#
loop_
_entity_poly.entity_id
_entity_poly.type
_entity_poly.pdbx_seq_one_letter_code
_entity_poly.pdbx_strand_id
1 'polypeptide(L)'
;MSKALVCPCEDVTASEVEHAISKGYRDVESVKRYTGFGTGMCQGKECLTAVARLLEAKCQPTPRADQLLPFTPRPPLFPTELSHWASLGFDAEVAPRGGVPAALGITTPALRPEAPVPKKARVVIIGGGIMGLALAYNLAERGGPDVVVLDKGYLCAGASGRNGGGIRAQWGTPTLITLARRSIELMKRFARDMGINVWFRQGGYLFLAKSDAVVARIERSAKLHNEHGVPTEILTPSAAREVVPQLTLAGVKAAAWNPKDAVIFPWPFVWGYAAQAQKHGVKVETFTRVQGFELSAGKIVKVVTDRGDIACERVVLAAGAWSPEVAKLAGVHLPNEPHRHEICSTEPLKPFLGPLVSVLDSGLYFSQSMRGEIVGGMGDPREPAGMNLGSTSRFLARYAAALTEQLPQAGRVKVLRQWSGPYDVTPDNSPILGPTPGISNLLQMSGFVGHGFMMAPAVAERMAAWMMTGESDELFERFTLSRFAEGRMEREDMIIG
;
A
#
# COMPACT_ATOMS: atom_id res chain seq x y z
N MET A 1 -15.60 -29.88 16.62
CA MET A 1 -16.57 -29.10 15.82
C MET A 1 -16.18 -29.27 14.36
N SER A 2 -17.10 -29.61 13.48
CA SER A 2 -16.83 -29.76 12.04
C SER A 2 -16.50 -28.38 11.46
N LYS A 3 -15.44 -28.27 10.70
CA LYS A 3 -15.03 -27.06 9.99
C LYS A 3 -16.07 -26.76 8.88
N ALA A 4 -16.92 -25.76 9.07
CA ALA A 4 -17.89 -25.33 8.08
C ALA A 4 -17.21 -24.37 7.10
N LEU A 5 -16.90 -24.82 5.89
CA LEU A 5 -16.29 -24.00 4.85
C LEU A 5 -17.34 -23.13 4.16
N VAL A 6 -17.03 -21.85 4.04
CA VAL A 6 -17.78 -20.86 3.26
C VAL A 6 -17.11 -20.63 1.91
N CYS A 7 -15.80 -20.57 1.88
CA CYS A 7 -15.03 -20.43 0.65
C CYS A 7 -14.02 -21.58 0.50
N PRO A 8 -14.34 -22.62 -0.28
CA PRO A 8 -13.43 -23.76 -0.47
C PRO A 8 -12.13 -23.40 -1.19
N CYS A 9 -12.17 -22.42 -2.10
CA CYS A 9 -10.97 -21.98 -2.85
C CYS A 9 -9.90 -21.37 -1.95
N GLU A 10 -10.32 -20.73 -0.86
CA GLU A 10 -9.44 -19.95 0.04
C GLU A 10 -9.44 -20.51 1.46
N ASP A 11 -10.05 -21.68 1.65
CA ASP A 11 -10.18 -22.36 2.95
C ASP A 11 -10.78 -21.49 4.06
N VAL A 12 -11.68 -20.56 3.69
CA VAL A 12 -12.34 -19.65 4.65
C VAL A 12 -13.56 -20.31 5.26
N THR A 13 -13.61 -20.32 6.58
CA THR A 13 -14.68 -20.92 7.39
C THR A 13 -15.77 -19.89 7.76
N ALA A 14 -16.93 -20.39 8.16
CA ALA A 14 -17.99 -19.57 8.71
C ALA A 14 -17.55 -18.82 9.97
N SER A 15 -16.75 -19.46 10.83
CA SER A 15 -16.21 -18.84 12.05
C SER A 15 -15.27 -17.67 11.77
N GLU A 16 -14.49 -17.71 10.69
CA GLU A 16 -13.64 -16.57 10.28
C GLU A 16 -14.48 -15.40 9.75
N VAL A 17 -15.55 -15.68 9.02
CA VAL A 17 -16.50 -14.64 8.60
C VAL A 17 -17.21 -14.03 9.82
N GLU A 18 -17.70 -14.85 10.75
CA GLU A 18 -18.31 -14.39 12.01
C GLU A 18 -17.33 -13.57 12.85
N HIS A 19 -16.07 -13.98 12.91
CA HIS A 19 -15.02 -13.22 13.56
C HIS A 19 -14.81 -11.83 12.91
N ALA A 20 -14.77 -11.77 11.56
CA ALA A 20 -14.70 -10.50 10.85
C ALA A 20 -15.88 -9.59 11.20
N ILE A 21 -17.10 -10.14 11.24
CA ILE A 21 -18.32 -9.41 11.63
C ILE A 21 -18.20 -8.88 13.06
N SER A 22 -17.70 -9.69 14.02
CA SER A 22 -17.48 -9.26 15.41
C SER A 22 -16.46 -8.12 15.55
N LYS A 23 -15.57 -7.98 14.57
CA LYS A 23 -14.62 -6.84 14.47
C LYS A 23 -15.21 -5.59 13.82
N GLY A 24 -16.48 -5.63 13.42
CA GLY A 24 -17.17 -4.50 12.83
C GLY A 24 -17.18 -4.48 11.30
N TYR A 25 -16.66 -5.49 10.63
CA TYR A 25 -16.75 -5.62 9.16
C TYR A 25 -18.14 -6.15 8.80
N ARG A 26 -19.02 -5.27 8.31
CA ARG A 26 -20.46 -5.56 8.15
C ARG A 26 -20.93 -5.53 6.69
N ASP A 27 -20.02 -5.54 5.76
CA ASP A 27 -20.30 -5.57 4.32
C ASP A 27 -19.43 -6.61 3.61
N VAL A 28 -19.90 -7.03 2.44
CA VAL A 28 -19.27 -8.09 1.65
C VAL A 28 -17.84 -7.74 1.27
N GLU A 29 -17.56 -6.49 0.87
CA GLU A 29 -16.22 -6.09 0.43
C GLU A 29 -15.23 -6.06 1.59
N SER A 30 -15.63 -5.53 2.75
CA SER A 30 -14.78 -5.47 3.94
C SER A 30 -14.50 -6.85 4.50
N VAL A 31 -15.50 -7.73 4.58
CA VAL A 31 -15.32 -9.12 5.00
C VAL A 31 -14.42 -9.87 4.02
N LYS A 32 -14.60 -9.68 2.70
CA LYS A 32 -13.69 -10.24 1.69
C LYS A 32 -12.25 -9.82 1.93
N ARG A 33 -12.01 -8.55 2.19
CA ARG A 33 -10.66 -8.03 2.45
C ARG A 33 -10.04 -8.63 3.71
N TYR A 34 -10.85 -8.82 4.74
CA TYR A 34 -10.40 -9.40 6.00
C TYR A 34 -10.11 -10.89 5.90
N THR A 35 -10.98 -11.66 5.25
CA THR A 35 -10.90 -13.14 5.23
C THR A 35 -10.26 -13.70 3.97
N GLY A 36 -10.27 -12.96 2.87
CA GLY A 36 -9.84 -13.42 1.56
C GLY A 36 -10.89 -14.24 0.79
N PHE A 37 -12.11 -14.47 1.32
CA PHE A 37 -13.12 -15.15 0.54
C PHE A 37 -13.36 -14.47 -0.82
N GLY A 38 -13.78 -15.23 -1.82
CA GLY A 38 -14.06 -14.68 -3.15
C GLY A 38 -12.84 -14.27 -3.98
N THR A 39 -11.62 -14.54 -3.49
CA THR A 39 -10.37 -14.17 -4.18
C THR A 39 -9.71 -15.35 -4.91
N GLY A 40 -10.18 -16.56 -4.70
CA GLY A 40 -9.66 -17.77 -5.31
C GLY A 40 -10.18 -18.04 -6.72
N MET A 41 -9.94 -19.24 -7.21
CA MET A 41 -10.18 -19.68 -8.61
C MET A 41 -11.58 -19.39 -9.13
N CYS A 42 -12.62 -19.57 -8.32
CA CYS A 42 -13.99 -19.32 -8.73
C CYS A 42 -14.39 -17.84 -8.73
N GLN A 43 -13.54 -16.95 -8.20
CA GLN A 43 -13.78 -15.50 -8.11
C GLN A 43 -15.13 -15.17 -7.43
N GLY A 44 -15.44 -15.87 -6.33
CA GLY A 44 -16.62 -15.61 -5.51
C GLY A 44 -17.92 -16.27 -5.95
N LYS A 45 -17.94 -17.06 -7.04
CA LYS A 45 -19.17 -17.66 -7.58
C LYS A 45 -19.88 -18.58 -6.60
N GLU A 46 -19.15 -19.24 -5.70
CA GLU A 46 -19.70 -20.19 -4.74
C GLU A 46 -19.96 -19.58 -3.36
N CYS A 47 -19.08 -18.71 -2.88
CA CYS A 47 -19.09 -18.25 -1.49
C CYS A 47 -19.89 -16.96 -1.24
N LEU A 48 -20.13 -16.14 -2.26
CA LEU A 48 -20.77 -14.82 -2.09
C LEU A 48 -22.13 -14.91 -1.38
N THR A 49 -22.99 -15.82 -1.81
CA THR A 49 -24.32 -16.00 -1.20
C THR A 49 -24.25 -16.47 0.24
N ALA A 50 -23.31 -17.36 0.57
CA ALA A 50 -23.13 -17.87 1.93
C ALA A 50 -22.66 -16.75 2.88
N VAL A 51 -21.72 -15.91 2.44
CA VAL A 51 -21.25 -14.76 3.22
C VAL A 51 -22.38 -13.72 3.40
N ALA A 52 -23.14 -13.43 2.34
CA ALA A 52 -24.27 -12.50 2.43
C ALA A 52 -25.30 -12.97 3.48
N ARG A 53 -25.61 -14.26 3.51
CA ARG A 53 -26.51 -14.85 4.53
C ARG A 53 -25.95 -14.76 5.95
N LEU A 54 -24.63 -14.94 6.13
CA LEU A 54 -24.00 -14.78 7.44
C LEU A 54 -24.05 -13.31 7.90
N LEU A 55 -23.82 -12.37 7.01
CA LEU A 55 -23.95 -10.95 7.30
C LEU A 55 -25.39 -10.59 7.70
N GLU A 56 -26.38 -11.09 6.95
CA GLU A 56 -27.80 -10.90 7.26
C GLU A 56 -28.18 -11.46 8.62
N ALA A 57 -27.68 -12.65 8.96
CA ALA A 57 -28.00 -13.32 10.22
C ALA A 57 -27.28 -12.75 11.46
N LYS A 58 -26.08 -12.18 11.30
CA LYS A 58 -25.19 -11.83 12.43
C LYS A 58 -25.02 -10.32 12.65
N CYS A 59 -25.32 -9.48 11.66
CA CYS A 59 -25.21 -8.02 11.86
C CYS A 59 -26.44 -7.44 12.55
N GLN A 60 -26.21 -6.43 13.40
CA GLN A 60 -27.26 -5.61 14.01
C GLN A 60 -26.95 -4.12 13.73
N PRO A 61 -27.84 -3.35 13.09
CA PRO A 61 -29.09 -3.84 12.47
C PRO A 61 -28.83 -4.81 11.31
N THR A 62 -29.76 -5.69 11.04
CA THR A 62 -29.67 -6.66 9.94
C THR A 62 -29.63 -5.93 8.60
N PRO A 63 -28.58 -6.11 7.79
CA PRO A 63 -28.53 -5.53 6.46
C PRO A 63 -29.63 -6.17 5.58
N ARG A 64 -30.31 -5.37 4.79
CA ARG A 64 -31.23 -5.90 3.79
C ARG A 64 -30.47 -6.54 2.64
N ALA A 65 -31.02 -7.54 2.01
CA ALA A 65 -30.39 -8.27 0.90
C ALA A 65 -30.01 -7.34 -0.27
N ASP A 66 -30.83 -6.31 -0.53
CA ASP A 66 -30.55 -5.29 -1.55
C ASP A 66 -29.44 -4.30 -1.16
N GLN A 67 -29.05 -4.26 0.11
CA GLN A 67 -27.93 -3.46 0.64
C GLN A 67 -26.62 -4.27 0.69
N LEU A 68 -26.67 -5.59 0.54
CA LEU A 68 -25.52 -6.47 0.44
C LEU A 68 -25.03 -6.48 -1.00
N LEU A 69 -24.35 -5.41 -1.40
CA LEU A 69 -23.76 -5.33 -2.73
C LEU A 69 -22.68 -6.39 -2.91
N PRO A 70 -22.58 -7.00 -4.10
CA PRO A 70 -21.49 -7.90 -4.40
C PRO A 70 -20.15 -7.16 -4.28
N PHE A 71 -19.09 -7.90 -3.94
CA PHE A 71 -17.76 -7.31 -3.92
C PHE A 71 -17.35 -6.86 -5.33
N THR A 72 -16.40 -5.90 -5.36
CA THR A 72 -15.85 -5.38 -6.61
C THR A 72 -15.19 -6.50 -7.41
N PRO A 73 -15.71 -6.88 -8.60
CA PRO A 73 -15.06 -7.83 -9.47
C PRO A 73 -13.73 -7.25 -9.97
N ARG A 74 -12.76 -8.11 -10.14
CA ARG A 74 -11.44 -7.72 -10.66
C ARG A 74 -11.22 -8.42 -12.01
N PRO A 75 -10.72 -7.71 -13.04
CA PRO A 75 -10.33 -8.37 -14.28
C PRO A 75 -9.13 -9.31 -14.05
N PRO A 76 -8.95 -10.31 -14.91
CA PRO A 76 -9.90 -10.76 -15.92
C PRO A 76 -11.10 -11.47 -15.26
N LEU A 77 -12.30 -11.39 -15.87
CA LEU A 77 -13.50 -12.07 -15.33
C LEU A 77 -13.39 -13.58 -15.37
N PHE A 78 -12.57 -14.09 -16.29
CA PHE A 78 -12.23 -15.52 -16.39
C PHE A 78 -10.72 -15.67 -16.22
N PRO A 79 -10.27 -16.62 -15.37
CA PRO A 79 -8.85 -16.92 -15.23
C PRO A 79 -8.24 -17.31 -16.59
N THR A 80 -7.21 -16.56 -17.01
CA THR A 80 -6.58 -16.70 -18.32
C THR A 80 -5.07 -16.86 -18.14
N GLU A 81 -4.46 -17.76 -18.90
CA GLU A 81 -3.02 -18.03 -18.84
C GLU A 81 -2.19 -16.79 -19.23
N LEU A 82 -1.07 -16.60 -18.57
CA LEU A 82 -0.14 -15.51 -18.86
C LEU A 82 0.43 -15.57 -20.27
N SER A 83 0.66 -16.78 -20.81
CA SER A 83 1.10 -16.97 -22.20
C SER A 83 0.13 -16.38 -23.21
N HIS A 84 -1.19 -16.47 -22.95
CA HIS A 84 -2.20 -15.84 -23.81
C HIS A 84 -2.07 -14.32 -23.81
N TRP A 85 -1.93 -13.71 -22.62
CA TRP A 85 -1.71 -12.26 -22.51
C TRP A 85 -0.39 -11.83 -23.12
N ALA A 86 0.68 -12.62 -22.97
CA ALA A 86 1.98 -12.34 -23.54
C ALA A 86 1.99 -12.35 -25.08
N SER A 87 1.09 -13.12 -25.72
CA SER A 87 0.97 -13.17 -27.18
C SER A 87 0.24 -11.96 -27.79
N LEU A 88 -0.41 -11.12 -26.98
CA LEU A 88 -1.08 -9.93 -27.46
C LEU A 88 -0.03 -8.84 -27.71
N GLY A 89 0.02 -8.30 -28.92
CA GLY A 89 0.91 -7.18 -29.24
C GLY A 89 0.61 -5.92 -28.42
N PHE A 90 1.65 -5.12 -28.14
CA PHE A 90 1.54 -3.91 -27.31
C PHE A 90 1.17 -2.66 -28.08
N ASP A 91 1.26 -2.70 -29.41
CA ASP A 91 1.18 -1.54 -30.28
C ASP A 91 -0.24 -1.08 -30.60
N ALA A 92 -1.24 -1.77 -30.08
CA ALA A 92 -2.57 -1.23 -30.10
C ALA A 92 -2.59 0.08 -29.29
N GLU A 93 -2.64 1.22 -29.97
CA GLU A 93 -3.02 2.50 -29.40
C GLU A 93 -4.43 2.38 -28.79
N VAL A 94 -4.51 1.77 -27.63
CA VAL A 94 -5.69 1.92 -26.80
C VAL A 94 -5.57 3.29 -26.19
N ALA A 95 -6.12 4.28 -26.88
CA ALA A 95 -6.35 5.58 -26.27
C ALA A 95 -6.94 5.36 -24.89
N PRO A 96 -6.45 6.05 -23.85
CA PRO A 96 -7.07 5.98 -22.52
C PRO A 96 -8.53 6.38 -22.72
N ARG A 97 -9.42 5.39 -22.76
CA ARG A 97 -10.84 5.67 -22.70
C ARG A 97 -11.03 6.37 -21.38
N GLY A 98 -11.58 7.58 -21.46
CA GLY A 98 -11.79 8.49 -20.35
C GLY A 98 -12.21 7.71 -19.11
N GLY A 99 -11.54 7.98 -17.98
CA GLY A 99 -11.57 7.14 -16.80
C GLY A 99 -12.99 6.69 -16.50
N VAL A 100 -13.13 5.40 -16.21
CA VAL A 100 -14.32 4.93 -15.51
C VAL A 100 -14.44 5.84 -14.29
N PRO A 101 -15.55 6.56 -14.12
CA PRO A 101 -15.67 7.53 -13.05
C PRO A 101 -15.26 6.88 -11.73
N ALA A 102 -14.50 7.60 -10.93
CA ALA A 102 -14.15 7.17 -9.57
C ALA A 102 -15.40 6.84 -8.70
N ALA A 103 -16.58 7.08 -9.22
CA ALA A 103 -17.89 6.73 -8.69
C ALA A 103 -18.20 5.23 -8.54
N LEU A 104 -17.37 4.33 -9.07
CA LEU A 104 -17.42 2.91 -8.68
C LEU A 104 -16.60 2.61 -7.41
N GLY A 105 -16.09 3.61 -6.73
CA GLY A 105 -15.77 3.49 -5.32
C GLY A 105 -17.10 3.23 -4.59
N ILE A 106 -17.29 2.01 -4.09
CA ILE A 106 -18.49 1.60 -3.36
C ILE A 106 -18.55 2.42 -2.06
N THR A 107 -19.04 3.63 -2.15
CA THR A 107 -19.60 4.35 -1.02
C THR A 107 -21.07 4.00 -0.98
N THR A 108 -21.37 2.79 -0.53
CA THR A 108 -22.77 2.51 -0.22
C THR A 108 -23.14 3.33 1.01
N PRO A 109 -24.19 4.12 0.96
CA PRO A 109 -24.71 4.84 2.14
C PRO A 109 -24.91 3.91 3.36
N ALA A 110 -25.17 2.63 3.10
CA ALA A 110 -25.36 1.60 4.12
C ALA A 110 -24.12 1.31 4.98
N LEU A 111 -22.92 1.66 4.52
CA LEU A 111 -21.65 1.41 5.24
C LEU A 111 -21.17 2.62 6.04
N ARG A 112 -21.82 3.76 5.86
CA ARG A 112 -21.45 4.99 6.57
C ARG A 112 -21.89 4.88 8.02
N PRO A 113 -20.97 5.08 9.01
CA PRO A 113 -21.36 5.09 10.41
C PRO A 113 -22.40 6.18 10.69
N GLU A 114 -23.48 5.84 11.40
CA GLU A 114 -24.55 6.78 11.75
C GLU A 114 -24.13 7.73 12.90
N ALA A 115 -23.23 7.27 13.78
CA ALA A 115 -22.74 8.07 14.89
C ALA A 115 -22.02 9.33 14.40
N PRO A 116 -22.22 10.48 15.05
CA PRO A 116 -21.49 11.70 14.72
C PRO A 116 -20.00 11.55 15.05
N VAL A 117 -19.13 12.28 14.31
CA VAL A 117 -17.72 12.37 14.64
C VAL A 117 -17.52 13.11 15.99
N PRO A 118 -16.37 12.90 16.68
CA PRO A 118 -16.03 13.69 17.85
C PRO A 118 -16.03 15.19 17.56
N LYS A 119 -16.59 16.00 18.44
CA LYS A 119 -16.63 17.47 18.27
C LYS A 119 -15.27 18.16 18.43
N LYS A 120 -14.33 17.48 19.09
CA LYS A 120 -12.96 17.99 19.34
C LYS A 120 -11.95 16.85 19.39
N ALA A 121 -10.73 17.13 19.02
CA ALA A 121 -9.55 16.28 19.21
C ALA A 121 -8.31 17.17 19.28
N ARG A 122 -7.26 16.75 20.02
CA ARG A 122 -6.01 17.50 20.01
C ARG A 122 -5.27 17.32 18.69
N VAL A 123 -5.30 16.12 18.12
CA VAL A 123 -4.69 15.81 16.84
C VAL A 123 -5.73 15.17 15.92
N VAL A 124 -5.90 15.73 14.72
CA VAL A 124 -6.68 15.12 13.64
C VAL A 124 -5.70 14.64 12.56
N ILE A 125 -5.73 13.35 12.24
CA ILE A 125 -4.94 12.73 11.18
C ILE A 125 -5.88 12.46 9.99
N ILE A 126 -5.57 13.04 8.84
CA ILE A 126 -6.37 12.87 7.61
C ILE A 126 -5.73 11.81 6.73
N GLY A 127 -6.37 10.66 6.63
CA GLY A 127 -5.93 9.45 5.92
C GLY A 127 -5.73 8.28 6.87
N GLY A 128 -6.65 7.30 6.80
CA GLY A 128 -6.60 6.00 7.50
C GLY A 128 -5.78 4.94 6.75
N GLY A 129 -4.77 5.37 6.00
CA GLY A 129 -3.75 4.50 5.43
C GLY A 129 -2.69 4.13 6.45
N ILE A 130 -1.68 3.37 5.99
CA ILE A 130 -0.61 2.88 6.87
C ILE A 130 0.14 4.01 7.59
N MET A 131 0.38 5.15 6.91
CA MET A 131 1.06 6.31 7.50
C MET A 131 0.28 6.90 8.67
N GLY A 132 -0.99 7.22 8.44
CA GLY A 132 -1.83 7.83 9.47
C GLY A 132 -2.11 6.90 10.65
N LEU A 133 -2.37 5.62 10.39
CA LEU A 133 -2.63 4.65 11.45
C LEU A 133 -1.39 4.29 12.27
N ALA A 134 -0.23 4.15 11.63
CA ALA A 134 1.03 3.94 12.34
C ALA A 134 1.40 5.15 13.21
N LEU A 135 1.17 6.38 12.71
CA LEU A 135 1.36 7.59 13.50
C LEU A 135 0.39 7.64 14.69
N ALA A 136 -0.90 7.38 14.45
CA ALA A 136 -1.91 7.38 15.50
C ALA A 136 -1.58 6.38 16.62
N TYR A 137 -1.17 5.17 16.26
CA TYR A 137 -0.69 4.16 17.20
C TYR A 137 0.51 4.67 18.02
N ASN A 138 1.55 5.17 17.33
CA ASN A 138 2.78 5.61 18.00
C ASN A 138 2.56 6.80 18.92
N LEU A 139 1.64 7.72 18.61
CA LEU A 139 1.25 8.81 19.50
C LEU A 139 0.52 8.27 20.74
N ALA A 140 -0.48 7.43 20.53
CA ALA A 140 -1.33 6.94 21.63
C ALA A 140 -0.59 5.95 22.54
N GLU A 141 0.23 5.06 22.01
CA GLU A 141 1.04 4.10 22.78
C GLU A 141 2.02 4.80 23.72
N ARG A 142 2.51 5.97 23.34
CA ARG A 142 3.38 6.83 24.18
C ARG A 142 2.64 7.72 25.17
N GLY A 143 1.32 7.51 25.35
CA GLY A 143 0.50 8.38 26.22
C GLY A 143 0.29 9.79 25.64
N GLY A 144 0.34 9.91 24.32
CA GLY A 144 0.18 11.15 23.60
C GLY A 144 -1.22 11.75 23.64
N PRO A 145 -1.45 12.81 22.89
CA PRO A 145 -2.70 13.54 22.88
C PRO A 145 -3.87 12.73 22.35
N ASP A 146 -5.11 13.21 22.60
CA ASP A 146 -6.33 12.71 22.00
C ASP A 146 -6.27 12.78 20.46
N VAL A 147 -6.42 11.63 19.79
CA VAL A 147 -6.22 11.48 18.35
C VAL A 147 -7.50 10.99 17.67
N VAL A 148 -7.87 11.65 16.57
CA VAL A 148 -8.89 11.20 15.64
C VAL A 148 -8.27 10.98 14.28
N VAL A 149 -8.47 9.80 13.68
CA VAL A 149 -8.10 9.48 12.30
C VAL A 149 -9.33 9.52 11.42
N LEU A 150 -9.27 10.26 10.32
CA LEU A 150 -10.35 10.38 9.34
C LEU A 150 -9.97 9.69 8.03
N ASP A 151 -10.84 8.86 7.50
CA ASP A 151 -10.71 8.32 6.13
C ASP A 151 -12.02 8.45 5.37
N LYS A 152 -11.95 8.91 4.11
CA LYS A 152 -13.13 9.05 3.25
C LYS A 152 -13.73 7.72 2.78
N GLY A 153 -12.96 6.65 2.87
CA GLY A 153 -13.36 5.30 2.51
C GLY A 153 -13.22 4.32 3.67
N TYR A 154 -13.12 3.06 3.35
CA TYR A 154 -12.81 1.98 4.30
C TYR A 154 -11.28 1.84 4.46
N LEU A 155 -10.84 1.23 5.55
CA LEU A 155 -9.41 0.93 5.75
C LEU A 155 -8.86 0.07 4.61
N CYS A 156 -7.66 0.38 4.15
CA CYS A 156 -7.03 -0.26 2.98
C CYS A 156 -7.66 0.12 1.60
N ALA A 157 -8.50 1.13 1.52
CA ALA A 157 -9.09 1.57 0.25
C ALA A 157 -8.05 2.21 -0.70
N GLY A 158 -7.05 2.88 -0.14
CA GLY A 158 -5.95 3.53 -0.88
C GLY A 158 -4.76 2.60 -1.18
N ALA A 159 -3.61 3.20 -1.44
CA ALA A 159 -2.36 2.50 -1.82
C ALA A 159 -1.94 1.43 -0.80
N SER A 160 -2.19 1.66 0.50
CA SER A 160 -1.80 0.73 1.58
C SER A 160 -2.41 -0.67 1.45
N GLY A 161 -3.60 -0.80 0.89
CA GLY A 161 -4.25 -2.10 0.65
C GLY A 161 -4.13 -2.61 -0.79
N ARG A 162 -3.38 -1.91 -1.64
CA ARG A 162 -3.29 -2.19 -3.07
C ARG A 162 -1.87 -2.51 -3.55
N ASN A 163 -0.91 -2.61 -2.64
CA ASN A 163 0.49 -2.91 -2.94
C ASN A 163 0.80 -4.42 -2.93
N GLY A 164 1.96 -4.79 -3.45
CA GLY A 164 2.44 -6.17 -3.53
C GLY A 164 3.13 -6.70 -2.27
N GLY A 165 3.24 -5.90 -1.20
CA GLY A 165 3.83 -6.31 0.08
C GLY A 165 5.35 -6.43 0.10
N GLY A 166 6.06 -5.93 -0.89
CA GLY A 166 7.53 -5.94 -0.89
C GLY A 166 8.11 -5.01 0.17
N ILE A 167 9.14 -5.49 0.88
CA ILE A 167 9.83 -4.76 1.95
C ILE A 167 11.34 -4.85 1.71
N ARG A 168 12.00 -3.71 1.53
CA ARG A 168 13.43 -3.67 1.23
C ARG A 168 14.16 -2.55 1.95
N ALA A 169 15.45 -2.74 2.20
CA ALA A 169 16.35 -1.71 2.70
C ALA A 169 17.33 -1.19 1.63
N GLN A 170 17.24 -1.68 0.41
CA GLN A 170 18.09 -1.31 -0.72
C GLN A 170 17.62 0.01 -1.35
N TRP A 171 18.04 1.16 -0.77
CA TRP A 171 17.70 2.52 -1.21
C TRP A 171 18.92 3.31 -1.66
N GLY A 172 18.72 4.39 -2.42
CA GLY A 172 19.78 5.21 -2.98
C GLY A 172 20.34 6.27 -2.02
N THR A 173 19.69 6.52 -0.87
CA THR A 173 20.12 7.54 0.08
C THR A 173 20.31 7.00 1.50
N PRO A 174 21.32 7.50 2.28
CA PRO A 174 21.57 7.05 3.66
C PRO A 174 20.37 7.14 4.57
N THR A 175 19.61 8.23 4.48
CA THR A 175 18.43 8.48 5.30
C THR A 175 17.34 7.43 5.05
N LEU A 176 17.04 7.13 3.77
CA LEU A 176 16.03 6.11 3.43
C LEU A 176 16.50 4.69 3.75
N ILE A 177 17.80 4.38 3.61
CA ILE A 177 18.39 3.11 4.07
C ILE A 177 18.17 2.92 5.57
N THR A 178 18.47 3.94 6.37
CA THR A 178 18.31 3.90 7.83
C THR A 178 16.85 3.71 8.24
N LEU A 179 15.94 4.45 7.62
CA LEU A 179 14.49 4.31 7.85
C LEU A 179 13.98 2.91 7.49
N ALA A 180 14.39 2.40 6.33
CA ALA A 180 13.95 1.09 5.86
C ALA A 180 14.46 -0.04 6.77
N ARG A 181 15.72 0.02 7.21
CA ARG A 181 16.27 -0.93 8.20
C ARG A 181 15.45 -0.93 9.49
N ARG A 182 15.18 0.26 10.04
CA ARG A 182 14.35 0.39 11.25
C ARG A 182 12.94 -0.16 11.04
N SER A 183 12.34 0.12 9.89
CA SER A 183 11.02 -0.41 9.53
C SER A 183 11.01 -1.93 9.47
N ILE A 184 12.04 -2.57 8.87
CA ILE A 184 12.16 -4.03 8.81
C ILE A 184 12.25 -4.63 10.22
N GLU A 185 13.01 -4.02 11.13
CA GLU A 185 13.11 -4.45 12.53
C GLU A 185 11.75 -4.41 13.23
N LEU A 186 10.97 -3.34 13.03
CA LEU A 186 9.62 -3.20 13.57
C LEU A 186 8.67 -4.24 12.97
N MET A 187 8.76 -4.49 11.67
CA MET A 187 7.91 -5.48 10.98
C MET A 187 8.21 -6.92 11.41
N LYS A 188 9.46 -7.28 11.67
CA LYS A 188 9.84 -8.62 12.16
C LYS A 188 9.13 -9.00 13.46
N ARG A 189 8.90 -8.04 14.32
CA ARG A 189 8.23 -8.27 15.62
C ARG A 189 6.75 -7.92 15.62
N PHE A 190 6.22 -7.46 14.49
CA PHE A 190 4.86 -6.93 14.38
C PHE A 190 3.78 -7.89 14.88
N ALA A 191 3.86 -9.17 14.53
CA ALA A 191 2.88 -10.18 14.97
C ALA A 191 2.85 -10.31 16.49
N ARG A 192 4.01 -10.26 17.16
CA ARG A 192 4.11 -10.29 18.61
C ARG A 192 3.58 -8.99 19.23
N ASP A 193 4.00 -7.84 18.71
CA ASP A 193 3.72 -6.54 19.31
C ASP A 193 2.26 -6.09 19.06
N MET A 194 1.71 -6.43 17.90
CA MET A 194 0.35 -6.03 17.49
C MET A 194 -0.71 -7.14 17.63
N GLY A 195 -0.31 -8.37 17.92
CA GLY A 195 -1.24 -9.50 18.09
C GLY A 195 -1.93 -9.95 16.81
N ILE A 196 -1.37 -9.63 15.63
CA ILE A 196 -1.89 -10.04 14.32
C ILE A 196 -0.76 -10.51 13.41
N ASN A 197 -0.93 -11.69 12.79
CA ASN A 197 0.05 -12.21 11.86
C ASN A 197 -0.02 -11.47 10.52
N VAL A 198 1.10 -10.93 10.09
CA VAL A 198 1.26 -10.22 8.81
C VAL A 198 1.96 -11.05 7.74
N TRP A 199 2.22 -12.32 8.04
CA TRP A 199 2.91 -13.26 7.15
C TRP A 199 4.25 -12.73 6.67
N PHE A 200 5.03 -12.18 7.60
CA PHE A 200 6.36 -11.68 7.31
C PHE A 200 7.27 -12.83 6.85
N ARG A 201 7.67 -12.81 5.59
CA ARG A 201 8.58 -13.80 5.00
C ARG A 201 9.88 -13.12 4.56
N GLN A 202 10.96 -13.38 5.26
CA GLN A 202 12.29 -12.89 4.94
C GLN A 202 12.95 -13.81 3.90
N GLY A 203 12.52 -13.66 2.64
CA GLY A 203 13.05 -14.40 1.50
C GLY A 203 14.07 -13.61 0.68
N GLY A 204 14.33 -12.37 1.05
CA GLY A 204 15.23 -11.48 0.34
C GLY A 204 14.62 -10.70 -0.81
N TYR A 205 15.45 -9.85 -1.43
CA TYR A 205 15.13 -9.05 -2.61
C TYR A 205 16.26 -9.15 -3.62
N LEU A 206 15.95 -9.52 -4.85
CA LEU A 206 16.89 -9.73 -5.93
C LEU A 206 16.62 -8.73 -7.07
N PHE A 207 17.53 -7.79 -7.28
CA PHE A 207 17.50 -6.90 -8.43
C PHE A 207 18.30 -7.50 -9.57
N LEU A 208 17.74 -7.52 -10.77
CA LEU A 208 18.38 -7.93 -12.00
C LEU A 208 18.71 -6.70 -12.85
N ALA A 209 19.93 -6.63 -13.36
CA ALA A 209 20.42 -5.57 -14.23
C ALA A 209 20.79 -6.12 -15.60
N LYS A 210 20.22 -5.53 -16.67
CA LYS A 210 20.48 -5.92 -18.08
C LYS A 210 21.36 -4.92 -18.83
N SER A 211 21.33 -3.63 -18.45
CA SER A 211 22.15 -2.59 -19.05
C SER A 211 23.35 -2.22 -18.19
N ASP A 212 24.43 -1.72 -18.80
CA ASP A 212 25.65 -1.28 -18.09
C ASP A 212 25.35 -0.12 -17.13
N ALA A 213 24.43 0.76 -17.52
CA ALA A 213 23.98 1.88 -16.66
C ALA A 213 23.33 1.37 -15.36
N VAL A 214 22.49 0.34 -15.45
CA VAL A 214 21.84 -0.28 -14.27
C VAL A 214 22.85 -1.08 -13.46
N VAL A 215 23.81 -1.78 -14.10
CA VAL A 215 24.91 -2.45 -13.39
C VAL A 215 25.70 -1.45 -12.56
N ALA A 216 26.19 -0.37 -13.17
CA ALA A 216 26.92 0.67 -12.44
C ALA A 216 26.10 1.30 -11.29
N ARG A 217 24.77 1.43 -11.47
CA ARG A 217 23.86 1.91 -10.40
C ARG A 217 23.79 0.95 -9.23
N ILE A 218 23.54 -0.35 -9.47
CA ILE A 218 23.43 -1.33 -8.36
C ILE A 218 24.76 -1.52 -7.64
N GLU A 219 25.91 -1.43 -8.32
CA GLU A 219 27.24 -1.51 -7.71
C GLU A 219 27.48 -0.33 -6.75
N ARG A 220 27.20 0.90 -7.20
CA ARG A 220 27.29 2.09 -6.32
C ARG A 220 26.36 1.97 -5.13
N SER A 221 25.10 1.56 -5.38
CA SER A 221 24.10 1.40 -4.31
C SER A 221 24.51 0.29 -3.32
N ALA A 222 25.02 -0.84 -3.80
CA ALA A 222 25.49 -1.93 -2.93
C ALA A 222 26.62 -1.48 -1.98
N LYS A 223 27.55 -0.65 -2.47
CA LYS A 223 28.59 -0.06 -1.61
C LYS A 223 27.95 0.78 -0.50
N LEU A 224 27.05 1.70 -0.85
CA LEU A 224 26.34 2.54 0.09
C LEU A 224 25.50 1.69 1.08
N HIS A 225 24.83 0.64 0.61
CA HIS A 225 24.06 -0.28 1.45
C HIS A 225 24.95 -0.90 2.52
N ASN A 226 26.13 -1.44 2.14
CA ASN A 226 27.06 -2.09 3.06
C ASN A 226 27.64 -1.12 4.09
N GLU A 227 27.95 0.11 3.68
CA GLU A 227 28.41 1.19 4.58
C GLU A 227 27.35 1.51 5.66
N HIS A 228 26.06 1.33 5.32
CA HIS A 228 24.94 1.55 6.23
C HIS A 228 24.35 0.25 6.82
N GLY A 229 25.11 -0.87 6.77
CA GLY A 229 24.75 -2.14 7.42
C GLY A 229 23.62 -2.92 6.75
N VAL A 230 23.37 -2.69 5.47
CA VAL A 230 22.51 -3.50 4.61
C VAL A 230 23.38 -4.43 3.77
N PRO A 231 23.38 -5.76 4.03
CA PRO A 231 24.32 -6.70 3.40
C PRO A 231 23.88 -7.02 1.97
N THR A 232 24.12 -6.07 1.06
CA THR A 232 23.83 -6.25 -0.36
C THR A 232 25.04 -6.81 -1.08
N GLU A 233 24.86 -7.94 -1.76
CA GLU A 233 25.87 -8.62 -2.55
C GLU A 233 25.61 -8.38 -4.04
N ILE A 234 26.67 -8.12 -4.80
CA ILE A 234 26.62 -8.12 -6.28
C ILE A 234 26.92 -9.53 -6.75
N LEU A 235 25.98 -10.11 -7.47
CA LEU A 235 26.02 -11.48 -7.97
C LEU A 235 26.23 -11.51 -9.48
N THR A 236 27.00 -12.51 -9.92
CA THR A 236 27.02 -12.92 -11.32
C THR A 236 25.66 -13.54 -11.71
N PRO A 237 25.32 -13.63 -13.00
CA PRO A 237 24.11 -14.33 -13.44
C PRO A 237 24.03 -15.78 -12.94
N SER A 238 25.14 -16.51 -12.89
CA SER A 238 25.18 -17.87 -12.33
C SER A 238 24.84 -17.93 -10.86
N ALA A 239 25.41 -17.04 -10.03
CA ALA A 239 25.09 -16.94 -8.61
C ALA A 239 23.64 -16.48 -8.37
N ALA A 240 23.12 -15.58 -9.18
CA ALA A 240 21.70 -15.18 -9.12
C ALA A 240 20.75 -16.38 -9.41
N ARG A 241 21.14 -17.31 -10.28
CA ARG A 241 20.41 -18.55 -10.54
C ARG A 241 20.41 -19.50 -9.34
N GLU A 242 21.45 -19.49 -8.53
CA GLU A 242 21.44 -20.28 -7.29
C GLU A 242 20.41 -19.75 -6.29
N VAL A 243 20.21 -18.43 -6.25
CA VAL A 243 19.15 -17.80 -5.42
C VAL A 243 17.73 -18.16 -5.92
N VAL A 244 17.52 -18.12 -7.25
CA VAL A 244 16.22 -18.48 -7.87
C VAL A 244 16.48 -19.34 -9.12
N PRO A 245 16.53 -20.68 -8.96
CA PRO A 245 16.87 -21.60 -10.05
C PRO A 245 15.93 -21.56 -11.28
N GLN A 246 14.70 -21.08 -11.08
CA GLN A 246 13.66 -21.01 -12.11
C GLN A 246 13.78 -19.82 -13.03
N LEU A 247 14.65 -18.85 -12.73
CA LEU A 247 14.80 -17.66 -13.58
C LEU A 247 15.55 -17.95 -14.88
N THR A 248 15.06 -17.36 -15.94
CA THR A 248 15.85 -17.15 -17.15
C THR A 248 16.66 -15.88 -17.00
N LEU A 249 17.97 -16.01 -17.15
CA LEU A 249 18.92 -14.91 -16.97
C LEU A 249 19.47 -14.39 -18.31
N ALA A 250 18.75 -14.61 -19.40
CA ALA A 250 19.09 -14.08 -20.71
C ALA A 250 19.20 -12.55 -20.66
N GLY A 251 20.33 -12.01 -21.11
CA GLY A 251 20.62 -10.57 -21.08
C GLY A 251 20.90 -9.97 -19.71
N VAL A 252 20.79 -10.71 -18.61
CA VAL A 252 21.20 -10.24 -17.28
C VAL A 252 22.72 -10.19 -17.21
N LYS A 253 23.27 -9.03 -16.82
CA LYS A 253 24.72 -8.79 -16.68
C LYS A 253 25.18 -8.92 -15.24
N ALA A 254 24.36 -8.48 -14.27
CA ALA A 254 24.63 -8.58 -12.84
C ALA A 254 23.31 -8.59 -12.07
N ALA A 255 23.39 -8.95 -10.78
CA ALA A 255 22.26 -8.84 -9.85
C ALA A 255 22.74 -8.25 -8.52
N ALA A 256 21.81 -7.59 -7.78
CA ALA A 256 22.05 -7.18 -6.41
C ALA A 256 21.11 -7.96 -5.49
N TRP A 257 21.66 -8.59 -4.50
CA TRP A 257 20.96 -9.49 -3.57
C TRP A 257 21.07 -9.02 -2.13
N ASN A 258 19.93 -8.85 -1.47
CA ASN A 258 19.88 -8.67 -0.02
C ASN A 258 18.98 -9.74 0.62
N PRO A 259 19.52 -10.72 1.34
CA PRO A 259 18.76 -11.80 1.96
C PRO A 259 17.86 -11.34 3.13
N LYS A 260 18.10 -10.13 3.67
CA LYS A 260 17.37 -9.62 4.84
C LYS A 260 16.10 -8.84 4.48
N ASP A 261 15.88 -8.58 3.22
CA ASP A 261 14.63 -8.01 2.73
C ASP A 261 13.50 -9.05 2.76
N ALA A 262 12.26 -8.62 2.59
CA ALA A 262 11.11 -9.46 2.88
C ALA A 262 9.89 -9.16 1.99
N VAL A 263 8.88 -9.98 2.14
CA VAL A 263 7.50 -9.69 1.72
C VAL A 263 6.55 -9.89 2.90
N ILE A 264 5.45 -9.15 2.91
CA ILE A 264 4.44 -9.19 3.97
C ILE A 264 3.06 -9.02 3.35
N PHE A 265 2.03 -9.51 4.02
CA PHE A 265 0.66 -9.30 3.55
C PHE A 265 0.13 -7.94 4.03
N PRO A 266 -0.28 -7.03 3.11
CA PRO A 266 -0.51 -5.64 3.45
C PRO A 266 -1.67 -5.37 4.42
N TRP A 267 -2.79 -6.07 4.28
CA TRP A 267 -4.01 -5.74 5.01
C TRP A 267 -3.93 -5.97 6.51
N PRO A 268 -3.45 -7.14 7.01
CA PRO A 268 -3.26 -7.35 8.44
C PRO A 268 -2.30 -6.34 9.07
N PHE A 269 -1.34 -5.85 8.29
CA PHE A 269 -0.41 -4.82 8.75
C PHE A 269 -1.11 -3.49 9.05
N VAL A 270 -1.97 -3.04 8.15
CA VAL A 270 -2.78 -1.82 8.36
C VAL A 270 -3.78 -2.01 9.50
N TRP A 271 -4.46 -3.16 9.55
CA TRP A 271 -5.44 -3.46 10.60
C TRP A 271 -4.82 -3.64 11.98
N GLY A 272 -3.61 -4.17 12.04
CA GLY A 272 -2.86 -4.27 13.30
C GLY A 272 -2.65 -2.90 13.94
N TYR A 273 -2.19 -1.94 13.16
CA TYR A 273 -2.05 -0.56 13.63
C TYR A 273 -3.40 0.05 14.02
N ALA A 274 -4.45 -0.11 13.21
CA ALA A 274 -5.77 0.41 13.52
C ALA A 274 -6.33 -0.17 14.83
N ALA A 275 -6.26 -1.49 15.00
CA ALA A 275 -6.76 -2.17 16.19
C ALA A 275 -6.01 -1.76 17.45
N GLN A 276 -4.68 -1.65 17.39
CA GLN A 276 -3.89 -1.22 18.55
C GLN A 276 -4.08 0.26 18.86
N ALA A 277 -4.13 1.14 17.83
CA ALA A 277 -4.46 2.55 18.05
C ALA A 277 -5.81 2.71 18.77
N GLN A 278 -6.83 1.97 18.32
CA GLN A 278 -8.16 2.00 18.97
C GLN A 278 -8.13 1.49 20.42
N LYS A 279 -7.34 0.47 20.75
CA LYS A 279 -7.14 0.01 22.13
C LYS A 279 -6.55 1.09 23.04
N HIS A 280 -5.72 1.97 22.48
CA HIS A 280 -5.15 3.13 23.16
C HIS A 280 -6.05 4.38 23.09
N GLY A 281 -7.32 4.24 22.70
CA GLY A 281 -8.31 5.31 22.74
C GLY A 281 -8.44 6.15 21.48
N VAL A 282 -7.63 5.89 20.42
CA VAL A 282 -7.76 6.60 19.14
C VAL A 282 -9.13 6.33 18.52
N LYS A 283 -9.77 7.37 18.01
CA LYS A 283 -11.00 7.25 17.21
C LYS A 283 -10.64 7.15 15.74
N VAL A 284 -11.08 6.07 15.08
CA VAL A 284 -10.86 5.85 13.64
C VAL A 284 -12.21 5.95 12.94
N GLU A 285 -12.41 7.08 12.25
CA GLU A 285 -13.65 7.46 11.60
C GLU A 285 -13.53 7.22 10.08
N THR A 286 -13.95 6.05 9.65
CA THR A 286 -14.06 5.70 8.22
C THR A 286 -15.29 6.35 7.58
N PHE A 287 -15.33 6.39 6.23
CA PHE A 287 -16.40 7.03 5.45
C PHE A 287 -16.69 8.47 5.90
N THR A 288 -15.62 9.18 6.26
CA THR A 288 -15.65 10.57 6.73
C THR A 288 -14.75 11.41 5.86
N ARG A 289 -15.33 12.18 4.97
CA ARG A 289 -14.60 13.03 4.02
C ARG A 289 -14.36 14.41 4.61
N VAL A 290 -13.10 14.84 4.61
CA VAL A 290 -12.77 16.25 4.87
C VAL A 290 -13.22 17.10 3.68
N GLN A 291 -13.97 18.17 3.98
CA GLN A 291 -14.53 19.11 3.00
C GLN A 291 -13.89 20.49 3.07
N GLY A 292 -13.21 20.83 4.18
CA GLY A 292 -12.57 22.11 4.37
C GLY A 292 -11.90 22.26 5.74
N PHE A 293 -11.39 23.46 5.95
CA PHE A 293 -10.73 23.85 7.18
C PHE A 293 -11.19 25.28 7.59
N GLU A 294 -11.36 25.48 8.90
CA GLU A 294 -11.51 26.81 9.46
C GLU A 294 -10.15 27.26 9.98
N LEU A 295 -9.65 28.37 9.45
CA LEU A 295 -8.34 28.94 9.81
C LEU A 295 -8.52 30.19 10.66
N SER A 296 -7.66 30.34 11.66
CA SER A 296 -7.56 31.53 12.48
C SER A 296 -6.08 31.80 12.79
N ALA A 297 -5.62 33.03 12.52
CA ALA A 297 -4.24 33.47 12.78
C ALA A 297 -3.14 32.49 12.28
N GLY A 298 -3.29 31.96 11.04
CA GLY A 298 -2.32 31.03 10.44
C GLY A 298 -2.33 29.62 11.03
N LYS A 299 -3.44 29.23 11.69
CA LYS A 299 -3.65 27.90 12.25
C LYS A 299 -5.00 27.35 11.82
N ILE A 300 -5.06 26.04 11.59
CA ILE A 300 -6.32 25.33 11.48
C ILE A 300 -6.90 25.17 12.89
N VAL A 301 -8.09 25.72 13.11
CA VAL A 301 -8.80 25.58 14.39
C VAL A 301 -9.91 24.54 14.34
N LYS A 302 -10.32 24.16 13.11
CA LYS A 302 -11.37 23.17 12.90
C LYS A 302 -11.19 22.45 11.57
N VAL A 303 -11.44 21.15 11.56
CA VAL A 303 -11.58 20.32 10.35
C VAL A 303 -13.06 20.14 10.06
N VAL A 304 -13.51 20.56 8.87
CA VAL A 304 -14.90 20.45 8.39
C VAL A 304 -15.06 19.13 7.64
N THR A 305 -16.03 18.32 8.03
CA THR A 305 -16.29 17.02 7.38
C THR A 305 -17.74 16.86 6.97
N ASP A 306 -18.02 15.88 6.13
CA ASP A 306 -19.37 15.51 5.71
C ASP A 306 -20.20 14.79 6.82
N ARG A 307 -19.60 14.59 8.03
CA ARG A 307 -20.24 13.99 9.21
C ARG A 307 -20.23 14.89 10.45
N GLY A 308 -19.80 16.13 10.29
CA GLY A 308 -19.67 17.12 11.37
C GLY A 308 -18.26 17.66 11.50
N ASP A 309 -18.12 18.71 12.27
CA ASP A 309 -16.90 19.48 12.41
C ASP A 309 -16.13 19.05 13.66
N ILE A 310 -14.78 19.09 13.59
CA ILE A 310 -13.89 18.70 14.67
C ILE A 310 -12.95 19.86 14.98
N ALA A 311 -13.10 20.47 16.16
CA ALA A 311 -12.13 21.45 16.66
C ALA A 311 -10.80 20.75 16.98
N CYS A 312 -9.66 21.35 16.62
CA CYS A 312 -8.37 20.69 16.75
C CYS A 312 -7.22 21.65 17.07
N GLU A 313 -6.14 21.10 17.66
CA GLU A 313 -4.89 21.82 17.91
C GLU A 313 -3.85 21.60 16.79
N ARG A 314 -3.81 20.38 16.23
CA ARG A 314 -2.89 19.98 15.15
C ARG A 314 -3.61 19.11 14.11
N VAL A 315 -3.18 19.25 12.87
CA VAL A 315 -3.64 18.42 11.75
C VAL A 315 -2.44 17.76 11.09
N VAL A 316 -2.53 16.44 10.83
CA VAL A 316 -1.53 15.72 10.04
C VAL A 316 -2.19 15.23 8.75
N LEU A 317 -1.64 15.62 7.61
CA LEU A 317 -2.11 15.20 6.32
C LEU A 317 -1.33 13.97 5.85
N ALA A 318 -1.97 12.81 5.88
CA ALA A 318 -1.43 11.51 5.53
C ALA A 318 -2.30 10.77 4.48
N ALA A 319 -2.91 11.56 3.57
CA ALA A 319 -3.92 11.08 2.62
C ALA A 319 -3.31 10.46 1.33
N GLY A 320 -1.98 10.20 1.29
CA GLY A 320 -1.29 9.63 0.14
C GLY A 320 -1.55 10.46 -1.13
N ALA A 321 -1.89 9.83 -2.23
CA ALA A 321 -2.14 10.49 -3.51
C ALA A 321 -3.30 11.50 -3.50
N TRP A 322 -4.14 11.52 -2.46
CA TRP A 322 -5.17 12.55 -2.27
C TRP A 322 -4.68 13.75 -1.45
N SER A 323 -3.43 13.74 -0.97
CA SER A 323 -2.89 14.84 -0.18
C SER A 323 -2.91 16.19 -0.90
N PRO A 324 -2.61 16.31 -2.21
CA PRO A 324 -2.73 17.58 -2.91
C PRO A 324 -4.15 18.15 -2.94
N GLU A 325 -5.16 17.27 -3.14
CA GLU A 325 -6.57 17.66 -3.12
C GLU A 325 -6.98 18.23 -1.76
N VAL A 326 -6.58 17.55 -0.67
CA VAL A 326 -6.92 17.97 0.68
C VAL A 326 -6.12 19.21 1.11
N ALA A 327 -4.84 19.29 0.79
CA ALA A 327 -3.99 20.46 1.08
C ALA A 327 -4.53 21.74 0.42
N LYS A 328 -5.05 21.62 -0.80
CA LYS A 328 -5.69 22.73 -1.51
C LYS A 328 -6.87 23.34 -0.76
N LEU A 329 -7.61 22.55 0.04
CA LEU A 329 -8.70 23.06 0.89
C LEU A 329 -8.20 24.02 1.98
N ALA A 330 -6.92 23.93 2.35
CA ALA A 330 -6.24 24.85 3.27
C ALA A 330 -5.42 25.93 2.55
N GLY A 331 -5.52 26.05 1.22
CA GLY A 331 -4.73 26.99 0.42
C GLY A 331 -3.26 26.56 0.21
N VAL A 332 -2.91 25.30 0.50
CA VAL A 332 -1.54 24.78 0.35
C VAL A 332 -1.41 24.03 -0.96
N HIS A 333 -0.35 24.35 -1.72
CA HIS A 333 0.03 23.59 -2.91
C HIS A 333 1.08 22.53 -2.56
N LEU A 334 0.77 21.26 -2.86
CA LEU A 334 1.73 20.16 -2.82
C LEU A 334 2.12 19.78 -4.25
N PRO A 335 3.42 19.58 -4.55
CA PRO A 335 3.89 19.30 -5.91
C PRO A 335 3.77 17.83 -6.31
N ASN A 336 3.32 16.97 -5.43
CA ASN A 336 3.16 15.55 -5.72
C ASN A 336 1.93 15.29 -6.60
N GLU A 337 2.08 14.35 -7.53
CA GLU A 337 1.06 13.96 -8.49
C GLU A 337 0.68 12.49 -8.33
N PRO A 338 -0.61 12.14 -8.42
CA PRO A 338 -1.04 10.75 -8.44
C PRO A 338 -0.67 10.08 -9.77
N HIS A 339 -0.07 8.89 -9.70
CA HIS A 339 0.17 8.03 -10.86
C HIS A 339 -0.40 6.64 -10.60
N ARG A 340 -1.13 6.10 -11.58
CA ARG A 340 -1.64 4.75 -11.50
C ARG A 340 -0.51 3.74 -11.64
N HIS A 341 -0.44 2.81 -10.70
CA HIS A 341 0.41 1.63 -10.81
C HIS A 341 -0.44 0.37 -10.76
N GLU A 342 -0.31 -0.47 -11.80
CA GLU A 342 -1.11 -1.69 -11.94
C GLU A 342 -0.34 -2.91 -11.45
N ILE A 343 -1.09 -3.86 -10.89
CA ILE A 343 -0.57 -5.09 -10.29
C ILE A 343 -1.57 -6.22 -10.53
N CYS A 344 -1.10 -7.45 -10.63
CA CYS A 344 -1.96 -8.62 -10.72
C CYS A 344 -1.51 -9.75 -9.79
N SER A 345 -2.38 -10.74 -9.64
CA SER A 345 -2.15 -11.95 -8.88
C SER A 345 -2.61 -13.15 -9.69
N THR A 346 -1.85 -14.24 -9.61
CA THR A 346 -2.11 -15.50 -10.31
C THR A 346 -2.88 -16.49 -9.43
N GLU A 347 -3.22 -17.63 -10.01
CA GLU A 347 -3.59 -18.81 -9.23
C GLU A 347 -2.43 -19.25 -8.31
N PRO A 348 -2.75 -19.89 -7.15
CA PRO A 348 -1.73 -20.30 -6.20
C PRO A 348 -0.92 -21.49 -6.72
N LEU A 349 0.37 -21.44 -6.48
CA LEU A 349 1.35 -22.48 -6.81
C LEU A 349 2.01 -22.99 -5.52
N LYS A 350 2.59 -24.19 -5.57
CA LYS A 350 3.49 -24.64 -4.50
C LYS A 350 4.63 -23.62 -4.32
N PRO A 351 5.12 -23.41 -3.10
CA PRO A 351 6.22 -22.48 -2.86
C PRO A 351 7.48 -22.87 -3.64
N PHE A 352 8.03 -21.93 -4.40
CA PHE A 352 9.29 -22.10 -5.15
C PHE A 352 10.10 -20.81 -5.24
N LEU A 353 9.47 -19.64 -5.07
CA LEU A 353 10.09 -18.34 -5.22
C LEU A 353 10.35 -17.73 -3.83
N GLY A 354 11.59 -17.75 -3.39
CA GLY A 354 12.02 -17.19 -2.09
C GLY A 354 11.94 -15.67 -2.05
N PRO A 355 12.72 -14.96 -2.89
CA PRO A 355 12.78 -13.51 -2.88
C PRO A 355 11.65 -12.84 -3.65
N LEU A 356 11.53 -11.52 -3.45
CA LEU A 356 10.97 -10.65 -4.48
C LEU A 356 12.05 -10.40 -5.54
N VAL A 357 11.70 -10.57 -6.79
CA VAL A 357 12.58 -10.32 -7.95
C VAL A 357 12.12 -9.06 -8.67
N SER A 358 13.07 -8.20 -9.03
CA SER A 358 12.80 -7.03 -9.87
C SER A 358 13.83 -6.87 -10.96
N VAL A 359 13.38 -6.59 -12.19
CA VAL A 359 14.22 -6.24 -13.35
C VAL A 359 14.23 -4.72 -13.46
N LEU A 360 15.31 -4.09 -13.02
CA LEU A 360 15.38 -2.63 -12.88
C LEU A 360 15.29 -1.88 -14.23
N ASP A 361 15.72 -2.52 -15.32
CA ASP A 361 15.67 -1.92 -16.66
C ASP A 361 14.23 -1.78 -17.19
N SER A 362 13.33 -2.66 -16.80
CA SER A 362 11.94 -2.69 -17.29
C SER A 362 10.91 -2.27 -16.24
N GLY A 363 11.32 -2.16 -14.98
CA GLY A 363 10.41 -1.91 -13.85
C GLY A 363 9.55 -3.12 -13.46
N LEU A 364 9.75 -4.30 -14.07
CA LEU A 364 9.08 -5.53 -13.68
C LEU A 364 9.46 -5.92 -12.26
N TYR A 365 8.48 -6.27 -11.45
CA TYR A 365 8.71 -6.95 -10.17
C TYR A 365 7.66 -8.02 -9.92
N PHE A 366 8.05 -9.08 -9.20
CA PHE A 366 7.16 -10.15 -8.79
C PHE A 366 7.68 -10.90 -7.57
N SER A 367 6.78 -11.40 -6.77
CA SER A 367 7.07 -12.27 -5.62
C SER A 367 6.01 -13.35 -5.52
N GLN A 368 6.29 -14.40 -4.75
CA GLN A 368 5.26 -15.38 -4.41
C GLN A 368 4.69 -15.06 -3.04
N SER A 369 3.38 -14.97 -2.92
CA SER A 369 2.70 -14.76 -1.65
C SER A 369 2.80 -16.00 -0.75
N MET A 370 2.48 -15.87 0.54
CA MET A 370 2.41 -17.00 1.47
C MET A 370 1.29 -17.99 1.11
N ARG A 371 0.34 -17.56 0.29
CA ARG A 371 -0.77 -18.39 -0.21
C ARG A 371 -0.42 -19.07 -1.54
N GLY A 372 0.71 -18.74 -2.13
CA GLY A 372 1.24 -19.36 -3.34
C GLY A 372 1.06 -18.56 -4.63
N GLU A 373 0.26 -17.47 -4.64
CA GLU A 373 0.08 -16.65 -5.83
C GLU A 373 1.36 -15.89 -6.20
N ILE A 374 1.66 -15.77 -7.47
CA ILE A 374 2.62 -14.79 -7.96
C ILE A 374 1.90 -13.43 -7.99
N VAL A 375 2.41 -12.48 -7.22
CA VAL A 375 1.93 -11.10 -7.15
C VAL A 375 3.01 -10.20 -7.71
N GLY A 376 2.65 -9.36 -8.68
CA GLY A 376 3.63 -8.48 -9.29
C GLY A 376 3.02 -7.39 -10.16
N GLY A 377 3.86 -6.46 -10.54
CA GLY A 377 3.50 -5.29 -11.33
C GLY A 377 4.64 -4.79 -12.20
N MET A 378 4.34 -3.75 -12.93
CA MET A 378 5.27 -3.09 -13.83
C MET A 378 4.76 -1.67 -14.12
N GLY A 379 5.62 -0.67 -14.02
CA GLY A 379 5.29 0.70 -14.41
C GLY A 379 5.06 0.83 -15.94
N ASP A 380 4.24 1.79 -16.31
CA ASP A 380 4.12 2.21 -17.70
C ASP A 380 4.51 3.70 -17.81
N PRO A 381 5.64 4.04 -18.48
CA PRO A 381 6.06 5.42 -18.62
C PRO A 381 5.08 6.29 -19.45
N ARG A 382 4.12 5.66 -20.13
CA ARG A 382 3.07 6.34 -20.88
C ARG A 382 1.81 6.59 -20.06
N GLU A 383 1.78 6.12 -18.81
CA GLU A 383 0.63 6.37 -17.94
C GLU A 383 0.61 7.85 -17.54
N PRO A 384 -0.47 8.59 -17.87
CA PRO A 384 -0.55 9.99 -17.50
C PRO A 384 -0.73 10.16 -15.99
N ALA A 385 -0.25 11.28 -15.47
CA ALA A 385 -0.59 11.70 -14.11
C ALA A 385 -2.11 11.84 -13.97
N GLY A 386 -2.64 11.41 -12.85
CA GLY A 386 -4.08 11.50 -12.55
C GLY A 386 -4.58 10.39 -11.65
N MET A 387 -5.73 10.65 -11.00
CA MET A 387 -6.37 9.71 -10.10
C MET A 387 -7.24 8.72 -10.90
N ASN A 388 -6.64 7.65 -11.37
CA ASN A 388 -7.33 6.55 -12.05
C ASN A 388 -7.02 5.23 -11.34
N LEU A 389 -8.03 4.52 -10.87
CA LEU A 389 -7.91 3.23 -10.20
C LEU A 389 -8.45 2.06 -11.06
N GLY A 390 -8.67 2.31 -12.34
CA GLY A 390 -9.07 1.29 -13.31
C GLY A 390 -7.89 0.39 -13.71
N SER A 391 -8.20 -0.76 -14.30
CA SER A 391 -7.24 -1.73 -14.81
C SER A 391 -7.27 -1.78 -16.34
N THR A 392 -6.12 -2.08 -16.97
CA THR A 392 -6.00 -2.10 -18.44
C THR A 392 -5.52 -3.46 -18.94
N SER A 393 -6.00 -3.87 -20.12
CA SER A 393 -5.48 -5.06 -20.81
C SER A 393 -4.02 -4.85 -21.26
N ARG A 394 -3.65 -3.60 -21.56
CA ARG A 394 -2.26 -3.23 -21.91
C ARG A 394 -1.28 -3.60 -20.80
N PHE A 395 -1.62 -3.34 -19.53
CA PHE A 395 -0.79 -3.75 -18.43
C PHE A 395 -0.62 -5.27 -18.39
N LEU A 396 -1.72 -6.04 -18.49
CA LEU A 396 -1.63 -7.50 -18.44
C LEU A 396 -0.74 -8.05 -19.56
N ALA A 397 -0.89 -7.56 -20.78
CA ALA A 397 -0.08 -8.00 -21.90
C ALA A 397 1.42 -7.70 -21.69
N ARG A 398 1.77 -6.47 -21.29
CA ARG A 398 3.16 -6.08 -21.00
C ARG A 398 3.77 -6.86 -19.85
N TYR A 399 3.03 -6.95 -18.73
CA TYR A 399 3.46 -7.68 -17.55
C TYR A 399 3.66 -9.16 -17.86
N ALA A 400 2.70 -9.80 -18.53
CA ALA A 400 2.77 -11.20 -18.89
C ALA A 400 3.98 -11.50 -19.79
N ALA A 401 4.25 -10.67 -20.80
CA ALA A 401 5.42 -10.83 -21.65
C ALA A 401 6.73 -10.70 -20.86
N ALA A 402 6.85 -9.65 -20.04
CA ALA A 402 8.04 -9.44 -19.23
C ALA A 402 8.23 -10.54 -18.16
N LEU A 403 7.14 -10.99 -17.51
CA LEU A 403 7.22 -12.06 -16.53
C LEU A 403 7.58 -13.40 -17.17
N THR A 404 6.96 -13.77 -18.30
CA THR A 404 7.25 -15.04 -18.97
C THR A 404 8.63 -15.09 -19.59
N GLU A 405 9.20 -13.96 -19.95
CA GLU A 405 10.61 -13.85 -20.35
C GLU A 405 11.55 -14.21 -19.19
N GLN A 406 11.29 -13.70 -17.97
CA GLN A 406 12.14 -13.98 -16.81
C GLN A 406 11.81 -15.32 -16.12
N LEU A 407 10.57 -15.74 -16.17
CA LEU A 407 10.04 -16.93 -15.52
C LEU A 407 9.15 -17.73 -16.51
N PRO A 408 9.73 -18.48 -17.48
CA PRO A 408 8.98 -19.11 -18.56
C PRO A 408 7.86 -20.05 -18.09
N GLN A 409 8.07 -20.73 -16.98
CA GLN A 409 7.05 -21.63 -16.41
C GLN A 409 5.77 -20.89 -15.98
N ALA A 410 5.84 -19.58 -15.72
CA ALA A 410 4.66 -18.77 -15.40
C ALA A 410 3.68 -18.66 -16.59
N GLY A 411 4.11 -18.94 -17.81
CA GLY A 411 3.25 -18.86 -19.01
C GLY A 411 1.99 -19.70 -18.92
N ARG A 412 2.03 -20.84 -18.23
CA ARG A 412 0.89 -21.73 -18.02
C ARG A 412 0.03 -21.37 -16.80
N VAL A 413 0.44 -20.38 -16.03
CA VAL A 413 -0.24 -19.95 -14.82
C VAL A 413 -1.31 -18.93 -15.15
N LYS A 414 -2.48 -19.06 -14.57
CA LYS A 414 -3.62 -18.18 -14.84
C LYS A 414 -3.60 -16.94 -13.97
N VAL A 415 -3.86 -15.80 -14.58
CA VAL A 415 -4.15 -14.57 -13.85
C VAL A 415 -5.56 -14.66 -13.29
N LEU A 416 -5.71 -14.45 -11.99
CA LEU A 416 -7.00 -14.44 -11.31
C LEU A 416 -7.54 -13.03 -11.13
N ARG A 417 -6.66 -12.06 -10.85
CA ARG A 417 -7.07 -10.69 -10.50
C ARG A 417 -6.03 -9.68 -10.92
N GLN A 418 -6.53 -8.54 -11.31
CA GLN A 418 -5.76 -7.33 -11.56
C GLN A 418 -6.39 -6.16 -10.79
N TRP A 419 -5.57 -5.26 -10.31
CA TRP A 419 -6.00 -4.02 -9.67
C TRP A 419 -4.94 -2.94 -9.85
N SER A 420 -5.25 -1.72 -9.47
CA SER A 420 -4.29 -0.62 -9.45
C SER A 420 -4.28 0.10 -8.12
N GLY A 421 -3.16 0.72 -7.79
CA GLY A 421 -2.99 1.63 -6.68
C GLY A 421 -2.46 2.99 -7.17
N PRO A 422 -2.79 4.09 -6.48
CA PRO A 422 -2.25 5.38 -6.81
C PRO A 422 -0.89 5.57 -6.14
N TYR A 423 0.17 5.76 -6.92
CA TYR A 423 1.43 6.28 -6.42
C TYR A 423 1.28 7.78 -6.16
N ASP A 424 2.01 8.28 -5.20
CA ASP A 424 2.04 9.65 -4.74
C ASP A 424 3.41 10.24 -5.11
N VAL A 425 3.58 10.63 -6.38
CA VAL A 425 4.89 10.91 -6.99
C VAL A 425 5.29 12.36 -6.75
N THR A 426 6.44 12.57 -6.13
CA THR A 426 7.07 13.89 -5.94
C THR A 426 8.13 14.15 -7.01
N PRO A 427 8.49 15.42 -7.29
CA PRO A 427 9.49 15.75 -8.30
C PRO A 427 10.87 15.12 -8.12
N ASP A 428 11.25 14.86 -6.87
CA ASP A 428 12.53 14.25 -6.47
C ASP A 428 12.44 12.80 -6.00
N ASN A 429 11.28 12.18 -6.13
CA ASN A 429 10.99 10.83 -5.65
C ASN A 429 11.21 10.62 -4.14
N SER A 430 11.16 11.69 -3.36
CA SER A 430 11.37 11.66 -1.90
C SER A 430 10.14 12.17 -1.17
N PRO A 431 9.84 11.69 0.05
CA PRO A 431 8.62 12.06 0.77
C PRO A 431 8.56 13.55 1.14
N ILE A 432 7.36 14.02 1.46
CA ILE A 432 7.12 15.33 2.06
C ILE A 432 6.72 15.11 3.52
N LEU A 433 7.57 15.56 4.44
CA LEU A 433 7.42 15.34 5.88
C LEU A 433 7.58 16.64 6.67
N GLY A 434 6.86 16.75 7.80
CA GLY A 434 7.04 17.84 8.74
C GLY A 434 6.13 19.05 8.51
N PRO A 435 6.55 20.26 8.95
CA PRO A 435 5.71 21.45 8.96
C PRO A 435 5.31 21.96 7.57
N THR A 436 4.13 22.56 7.51
CA THR A 436 3.64 23.22 6.29
C THR A 436 3.91 24.72 6.36
N PRO A 437 4.60 25.33 5.39
CA PRO A 437 4.78 26.77 5.34
C PRO A 437 3.44 27.51 5.37
N GLY A 438 3.34 28.56 6.19
CA GLY A 438 2.16 29.41 6.30
C GLY A 438 1.03 28.88 7.20
N ILE A 439 1.05 27.59 7.59
CA ILE A 439 0.06 27.02 8.52
C ILE A 439 0.79 26.25 9.62
N SER A 440 0.99 26.88 10.76
CA SER A 440 1.93 26.43 11.80
C SER A 440 1.55 25.09 12.48
N ASN A 441 0.31 24.64 12.37
CA ASN A 441 -0.17 23.39 12.97
C ASN A 441 -0.63 22.33 11.96
N LEU A 442 -0.32 22.54 10.66
CA LEU A 442 -0.52 21.53 9.63
C LEU A 442 0.80 20.81 9.31
N LEU A 443 0.81 19.51 9.45
CA LEU A 443 1.97 18.65 9.20
C LEU A 443 1.72 17.75 7.99
N GLN A 444 2.76 17.44 7.22
CA GLN A 444 2.72 16.61 6.02
C GLN A 444 3.33 15.23 6.28
N MET A 445 2.69 14.19 5.75
CA MET A 445 3.19 12.82 5.64
C MET A 445 2.72 12.20 4.31
N SER A 446 3.28 12.66 3.18
CA SER A 446 2.87 12.25 1.83
C SER A 446 4.06 12.13 0.88
N GLY A 447 3.83 11.85 -0.40
CA GLY A 447 4.86 11.85 -1.43
C GLY A 447 5.80 10.64 -1.42
N PHE A 448 5.34 9.48 -0.99
CA PHE A 448 6.20 8.29 -0.83
C PHE A 448 6.37 7.45 -2.10
N VAL A 449 5.93 7.88 -3.24
CA VAL A 449 6.20 7.28 -4.57
C VAL A 449 5.98 5.74 -4.60
N GLY A 450 4.86 5.26 -4.04
CA GLY A 450 4.57 3.82 -3.94
C GLY A 450 5.30 3.04 -2.84
N HIS A 451 6.26 3.65 -2.12
CA HIS A 451 7.10 2.97 -1.11
C HIS A 451 6.72 3.29 0.34
N GLY A 452 5.69 4.10 0.56
CA GLY A 452 5.24 4.48 1.90
C GLY A 452 4.89 3.31 2.81
N PHE A 453 4.41 2.21 2.23
CA PHE A 453 4.05 1.02 2.98
C PHE A 453 5.23 0.47 3.80
N MET A 454 6.40 0.32 3.18
CA MET A 454 7.58 -0.22 3.85
C MET A 454 8.32 0.80 4.73
N MET A 455 8.09 2.10 4.54
CA MET A 455 8.72 3.16 5.34
C MET A 455 7.89 3.57 6.56
N ALA A 456 6.57 3.31 6.54
CA ALA A 456 5.61 3.80 7.51
C ALA A 456 5.97 3.53 8.98
N PRO A 457 6.45 2.34 9.40
CA PRO A 457 6.76 2.09 10.79
C PRO A 457 7.79 3.07 11.38
N ALA A 458 8.92 3.24 10.70
CA ALA A 458 10.00 4.10 11.19
C ALA A 458 9.67 5.59 11.06
N VAL A 459 9.02 6.00 9.96
CA VAL A 459 8.59 7.38 9.76
C VAL A 459 7.58 7.78 10.83
N ALA A 460 6.59 6.92 11.12
CA ALA A 460 5.58 7.18 12.13
C ALA A 460 6.16 7.19 13.55
N GLU A 461 7.11 6.30 13.85
CA GLU A 461 7.82 6.28 15.13
C GLU A 461 8.57 7.61 15.38
N ARG A 462 9.31 8.10 14.38
CA ARG A 462 10.05 9.37 14.45
C ARG A 462 9.11 10.58 14.50
N MET A 463 8.06 10.59 13.65
CA MET A 463 7.08 11.68 13.63
C MET A 463 6.36 11.81 14.99
N ALA A 464 5.97 10.69 15.60
CA ALA A 464 5.35 10.71 16.92
C ALA A 464 6.31 11.24 18.00
N ALA A 465 7.58 10.80 17.99
CA ALA A 465 8.59 11.31 18.91
C ALA A 465 8.76 12.82 18.75
N TRP A 466 8.98 13.29 17.53
CA TRP A 466 9.12 14.72 17.23
C TRP A 466 7.89 15.55 17.63
N MET A 467 6.69 15.04 17.36
CA MET A 467 5.45 15.73 17.75
C MET A 467 5.27 15.84 19.28
N MET A 468 5.82 14.91 20.04
CA MET A 468 5.69 14.87 21.50
C MET A 468 6.79 15.66 22.21
N THR A 469 8.03 15.57 21.76
CA THR A 469 9.19 16.18 22.42
C THR A 469 9.53 17.58 21.87
N GLY A 470 9.25 17.81 20.58
CA GLY A 470 9.72 19.00 19.86
C GLY A 470 11.22 18.99 19.54
N GLU A 471 11.92 17.88 19.84
CA GLU A 471 13.33 17.74 19.51
C GLU A 471 13.55 17.75 18.00
N SER A 472 14.62 18.46 17.55
CA SER A 472 14.97 18.50 16.13
C SER A 472 15.25 17.10 15.59
N ASP A 473 14.76 16.83 14.39
CA ASP A 473 15.00 15.59 13.67
C ASP A 473 15.31 15.91 12.21
N GLU A 474 16.50 15.53 11.74
CA GLU A 474 16.98 15.76 10.39
C GLU A 474 16.02 15.28 9.30
N LEU A 475 15.19 14.27 9.58
CA LEU A 475 14.17 13.75 8.66
C LEU A 475 13.18 14.85 8.26
N PHE A 476 12.74 15.65 9.24
CA PHE A 476 11.76 16.72 9.04
C PHE A 476 12.39 18.05 8.61
N GLU A 477 13.71 18.14 8.62
CA GLU A 477 14.47 19.24 8.03
C GLU A 477 14.79 18.96 6.55
N ARG A 478 15.15 17.70 6.25
CA ARG A 478 15.53 17.24 4.91
C ARG A 478 14.33 17.16 3.97
N PHE A 479 13.23 16.56 4.41
CA PHE A 479 12.07 16.28 3.57
C PHE A 479 10.93 17.30 3.70
N THR A 480 11.26 18.53 4.06
CA THR A 480 10.27 19.61 4.14
C THR A 480 9.63 19.93 2.79
N LEU A 481 8.42 20.48 2.83
CA LEU A 481 7.77 21.02 1.62
C LEU A 481 8.56 22.17 1.01
N SER A 482 9.21 23.01 1.84
CA SER A 482 9.98 24.18 1.39
C SER A 482 11.18 23.83 0.50
N ARG A 483 11.72 22.60 0.58
CA ARG A 483 12.88 22.17 -0.24
C ARG A 483 12.67 22.36 -1.75
N PHE A 484 11.43 22.26 -2.23
CA PHE A 484 11.13 22.46 -3.65
C PHE A 484 11.29 23.92 -4.08
N ALA A 485 10.85 24.87 -3.25
CA ALA A 485 11.05 26.29 -3.51
C ALA A 485 12.51 26.74 -3.32
N GLU A 486 13.24 26.08 -2.44
CA GLU A 486 14.63 26.35 -2.12
C GLU A 486 15.62 25.64 -3.08
N GLY A 487 15.13 24.78 -3.97
CA GLY A 487 15.97 24.01 -4.90
C GLY A 487 16.84 22.93 -4.23
N ARG A 488 16.52 22.52 -3.00
CA ARG A 488 17.25 21.50 -2.21
C ARG A 488 16.74 20.08 -2.47
N MET A 489 16.40 19.77 -3.73
CA MET A 489 15.90 18.46 -4.12
C MET A 489 17.03 17.44 -4.13
N GLU A 490 16.80 16.28 -3.52
CA GLU A 490 17.68 15.13 -3.56
C GLU A 490 16.90 13.93 -4.11
N ARG A 491 17.27 13.52 -5.32
CA ARG A 491 16.52 12.50 -6.05
C ARG A 491 16.87 11.11 -5.56
N GLU A 492 15.84 10.35 -5.19
CA GLU A 492 15.95 8.91 -4.99
C GLU A 492 15.88 8.19 -6.34
N ASP A 493 16.87 7.37 -6.69
CA ASP A 493 17.01 6.69 -7.98
C ASP A 493 16.78 5.17 -7.91
N MET A 494 16.63 4.59 -6.71
CA MET A 494 16.32 3.17 -6.50
C MET A 494 14.81 2.91 -6.44
N ILE A 495 14.03 3.64 -7.21
CA ILE A 495 12.58 3.47 -7.34
C ILE A 495 12.26 2.29 -8.27
N ILE A 496 11.21 1.52 -7.92
CA ILE A 496 10.71 0.37 -8.69
C ILE A 496 9.24 0.63 -9.04
N GLY A 497 8.87 0.35 -10.27
CA GLY A 497 7.51 0.46 -10.79
C GLY A 497 7.28 1.63 -11.71
#